data_22669ca3e79c2cadcf6d824963549cbb
#
_entry.id   22669ca3e79c2cadcf6d824963549cbb
#
_cell.length_a   1.000
_cell.length_b   1.000
_cell.length_c   1.000
_cell.angle_alpha   90.00
_cell.angle_beta   90.00
_cell.angle_gamma   90.00
#
_symmetry.space_group_name_H-M   'P 1'
#
loop_
_entity.id
_entity.type
_entity.pdbx_description
1 polymer ?
#
loop_
_entity_poly.entity_id
_entity_poly.type
_entity_poly.pdbx_seq_one_letter_code
_entity_poly.pdbx_strand_id
1 'polypeptide(L)'
;MKKKKLDSKKILTAVSKLEEKHKVITYASLLFLTISTYFLRTENQNVKIEFATLKERNLNLKQNMVIFNRNYERFPLPVWQKVKRGNKFVMQYINPEYVNQFGHTFNNDQYSVIGKNNFDLFPPKIAQVFYENDIAVSITGNDLETIEDFIDKDGNLQKLEVIKWRSIKDNNDTLVYGMVKKIITLKE
;
A
#
# COMPACT_ATOMS: atom_id res chain seq x y z
N MET A 1 31.19 -79.17 16.40
CA MET A 1 30.52 -77.90 16.24
C MET A 1 29.51 -77.70 17.37
N LYS A 2 29.80 -76.80 18.36
CA LYS A 2 28.85 -76.51 19.44
C LYS A 2 27.80 -75.49 18.93
N LYS A 3 26.56 -75.96 18.78
CA LYS A 3 25.43 -75.04 18.49
C LYS A 3 25.23 -74.05 19.66
N LYS A 4 25.53 -72.82 19.44
CA LYS A 4 25.22 -71.67 20.39
C LYS A 4 23.70 -71.65 20.57
N LYS A 5 23.19 -72.10 21.74
CA LYS A 5 21.79 -71.96 22.11
C LYS A 5 21.51 -70.41 22.16
N LEU A 6 20.68 -69.94 21.26
CA LEU A 6 20.22 -68.54 21.29
C LEU A 6 19.40 -68.34 22.57
N ASP A 7 19.84 -67.39 23.41
CA ASP A 7 19.21 -67.10 24.67
C ASP A 7 17.87 -66.34 24.40
N SER A 8 16.76 -67.09 24.50
CA SER A 8 15.43 -66.64 24.20
C SER A 8 15.04 -65.36 25.03
N LYS A 9 15.59 -65.22 26.24
CA LYS A 9 15.39 -64.00 27.09
C LYS A 9 16.02 -62.77 26.45
N LYS A 10 17.20 -62.90 25.88
CA LYS A 10 17.86 -61.75 25.19
C LYS A 10 17.12 -61.33 23.93
N ILE A 11 16.52 -62.25 23.21
CA ILE A 11 15.72 -61.96 22.02
C ILE A 11 14.42 -61.25 22.44
N LEU A 12 13.73 -61.73 23.47
CA LEU A 12 12.51 -61.11 24.00
C LEU A 12 12.76 -59.69 24.48
N THR A 13 13.88 -59.46 25.21
CA THR A 13 14.26 -58.11 25.70
C THR A 13 14.61 -57.18 24.55
N ALA A 14 15.25 -57.66 23.50
CA ALA A 14 15.56 -56.85 22.31
C ALA A 14 14.31 -56.49 21.52
N VAL A 15 13.36 -57.40 21.38
CA VAL A 15 12.06 -57.15 20.70
C VAL A 15 11.21 -56.18 21.49
N SER A 16 11.12 -56.33 22.83
CA SER A 16 10.40 -55.38 23.69
C SER A 16 10.97 -53.96 23.63
N LYS A 17 12.30 -53.81 23.64
CA LYS A 17 12.95 -52.48 23.48
C LYS A 17 12.72 -51.87 22.09
N LEU A 18 12.62 -52.68 21.05
CA LEU A 18 12.32 -52.23 19.69
C LEU A 18 10.87 -51.71 19.62
N GLU A 19 9.93 -52.41 20.22
CA GLU A 19 8.52 -52.05 20.30
C GLU A 19 8.32 -50.72 21.06
N GLU A 20 9.00 -50.52 22.20
CA GLU A 20 8.97 -49.27 22.95
C GLU A 20 9.53 -48.11 22.14
N LYS A 21 10.64 -48.30 21.43
CA LYS A 21 11.21 -47.24 20.54
C LYS A 21 10.24 -46.89 19.43
N HIS A 22 9.57 -47.84 18.81
CA HIS A 22 8.57 -47.56 17.77
C HIS A 22 7.38 -46.76 18.32
N LYS A 23 6.88 -47.10 19.51
CA LYS A 23 5.82 -46.36 20.19
C LYS A 23 6.24 -44.92 20.47
N VAL A 24 7.43 -44.68 21.00
CA VAL A 24 7.97 -43.34 21.26
C VAL A 24 8.08 -42.52 20.00
N ILE A 25 8.61 -43.07 18.91
CA ILE A 25 8.73 -42.41 17.62
C ILE A 25 7.35 -42.03 17.07
N THR A 26 6.38 -42.94 17.16
CA THR A 26 5.00 -42.71 16.69
C THR A 26 4.34 -41.57 17.47
N TYR A 27 4.44 -41.58 18.79
CA TYR A 27 3.88 -40.48 19.61
C TYR A 27 4.57 -39.14 19.38
N ALA A 28 5.89 -39.13 19.25
CA ALA A 28 6.64 -37.91 18.92
C ALA A 28 6.24 -37.35 17.56
N SER A 29 6.06 -38.23 16.53
CA SER A 29 5.61 -37.83 15.21
C SER A 29 4.20 -37.26 15.21
N LEU A 30 3.27 -37.88 15.96
CA LEU A 30 1.91 -37.40 16.12
C LEU A 30 1.88 -36.01 16.82
N LEU A 31 2.68 -35.84 17.87
CA LEU A 31 2.80 -34.56 18.58
C LEU A 31 3.34 -33.48 17.64
N PHE A 32 4.39 -33.76 16.90
CA PHE A 32 4.97 -32.84 15.92
C PHE A 32 3.96 -32.44 14.83
N LEU A 33 3.22 -33.42 14.28
CA LEU A 33 2.17 -33.15 13.30
C LEU A 33 1.05 -32.26 13.86
N THR A 34 0.65 -32.51 15.10
CA THR A 34 -0.40 -31.72 15.78
C THR A 34 0.04 -30.27 15.96
N ILE A 35 1.26 -30.06 16.45
CA ILE A 35 1.86 -28.73 16.63
C ILE A 35 2.00 -28.01 15.29
N SER A 36 2.55 -28.69 14.29
CA SER A 36 2.72 -28.12 12.94
C SER A 36 1.38 -27.74 12.31
N THR A 37 0.37 -28.57 12.46
CA THR A 37 -0.99 -28.30 11.95
C THR A 37 -1.59 -27.09 12.65
N TYR A 38 -1.40 -26.94 13.96
CA TYR A 38 -1.85 -25.78 14.72
C TYR A 38 -1.21 -24.48 14.21
N PHE A 39 0.11 -24.45 14.03
CA PHE A 39 0.82 -23.28 13.51
C PHE A 39 0.38 -22.93 12.09
N LEU A 40 0.30 -23.90 11.18
CA LEU A 40 -0.15 -23.70 9.81
C LEU A 40 -1.60 -23.16 9.75
N ARG A 41 -2.47 -23.64 10.63
CA ARG A 41 -3.86 -23.16 10.71
C ARG A 41 -3.91 -21.70 11.18
N THR A 42 -3.11 -21.33 12.20
CA THR A 42 -3.05 -19.97 12.72
C THR A 42 -2.53 -19.00 11.67
N GLU A 43 -1.44 -19.35 10.99
CA GLU A 43 -0.86 -18.55 9.92
C GLU A 43 -1.86 -18.35 8.77
N ASN A 44 -2.55 -19.41 8.34
CA ASN A 44 -3.58 -19.33 7.31
C ASN A 44 -4.77 -18.43 7.72
N GLN A 45 -5.16 -18.45 9.01
CA GLN A 45 -6.20 -17.54 9.51
C GLN A 45 -5.74 -16.08 9.47
N ASN A 46 -4.49 -15.78 9.87
CA ASN A 46 -3.94 -14.43 9.82
C ASN A 46 -3.90 -13.89 8.38
N VAL A 47 -3.43 -14.70 7.43
CA VAL A 47 -3.43 -14.34 5.99
C VAL A 47 -4.84 -14.05 5.48
N LYS A 48 -5.84 -14.83 5.89
CA LYS A 48 -7.25 -14.58 5.50
C LYS A 48 -7.78 -13.27 6.06
N ILE A 49 -7.45 -12.93 7.32
CA ILE A 49 -7.85 -11.68 7.95
C ILE A 49 -7.18 -10.51 7.24
N GLU A 50 -5.88 -10.58 6.97
CA GLU A 50 -5.16 -9.54 6.23
C GLU A 50 -5.75 -9.33 4.84
N PHE A 51 -6.03 -10.42 4.12
CA PHE A 51 -6.64 -10.34 2.79
C PHE A 51 -8.03 -9.69 2.83
N ALA A 52 -8.87 -10.06 3.80
CA ALA A 52 -10.19 -9.44 3.99
C ALA A 52 -10.07 -7.94 4.28
N THR A 53 -9.15 -7.55 5.16
CA THR A 53 -8.88 -6.15 5.50
C THR A 53 -8.39 -5.35 4.29
N LEU A 54 -7.46 -5.91 3.52
CA LEU A 54 -6.97 -5.27 2.28
C LEU A 54 -8.07 -5.10 1.24
N LYS A 55 -8.95 -6.10 1.10
CA LYS A 55 -10.09 -6.05 0.18
C LYS A 55 -11.08 -4.96 0.60
N GLU A 56 -11.40 -4.86 1.88
CA GLU A 56 -12.27 -3.83 2.43
C GLU A 56 -11.68 -2.43 2.23
N ARG A 57 -10.39 -2.23 2.54
CA ARG A 57 -9.69 -0.96 2.29
C ARG A 57 -9.74 -0.56 0.82
N ASN A 58 -9.52 -1.51 -0.08
CA ASN A 58 -9.58 -1.24 -1.52
C ASN A 58 -10.98 -0.83 -1.98
N LEU A 59 -12.02 -1.47 -1.43
CA LEU A 59 -13.41 -1.12 -1.70
C LEU A 59 -13.75 0.30 -1.22
N ASN A 60 -13.37 0.62 0.02
CA ASN A 60 -13.60 1.95 0.60
C ASN A 60 -12.88 3.06 -0.17
N LEU A 61 -11.64 2.80 -0.63
CA LEU A 61 -10.90 3.75 -1.47
C LEU A 61 -11.59 3.97 -2.83
N LYS A 62 -12.08 2.91 -3.46
CA LYS A 62 -12.84 3.02 -4.71
C LYS A 62 -14.11 3.83 -4.52
N GLN A 63 -14.86 3.60 -3.45
CA GLN A 63 -16.06 4.36 -3.13
C GLN A 63 -15.76 5.85 -2.90
N ASN A 64 -14.71 6.15 -2.12
CA ASN A 64 -14.28 7.52 -1.90
C ASN A 64 -13.84 8.21 -3.19
N MET A 65 -13.17 7.48 -4.07
CA MET A 65 -12.80 7.98 -5.39
C MET A 65 -14.02 8.30 -6.26
N VAL A 66 -15.04 7.44 -6.26
CA VAL A 66 -16.28 7.68 -7.01
C VAL A 66 -17.01 8.93 -6.50
N ILE A 67 -17.11 9.08 -5.18
CA ILE A 67 -17.74 10.27 -4.58
C ILE A 67 -16.95 11.53 -4.93
N PHE A 68 -15.62 11.48 -4.84
CA PHE A 68 -14.76 12.61 -5.18
C PHE A 68 -14.87 12.96 -6.66
N ASN A 69 -14.83 11.96 -7.56
CA ASN A 69 -15.01 12.15 -8.99
C ASN A 69 -16.33 12.86 -9.30
N ARG A 70 -17.42 12.37 -8.74
CA ARG A 70 -18.75 12.93 -8.96
C ARG A 70 -18.84 14.41 -8.56
N ASN A 71 -18.17 14.79 -7.48
CA ASN A 71 -18.18 16.16 -6.96
C ASN A 71 -17.26 17.11 -7.75
N TYR A 72 -16.16 16.60 -8.28
CA TYR A 72 -15.08 17.43 -8.86
C TYR A 72 -14.91 17.28 -10.38
N GLU A 73 -15.62 16.35 -11.04
CA GLU A 73 -15.48 16.10 -12.47
C GLU A 73 -15.75 17.36 -13.32
N ARG A 74 -16.71 18.20 -12.90
CA ARG A 74 -17.07 19.45 -13.58
C ARG A 74 -16.52 20.71 -12.87
N PHE A 75 -15.62 20.50 -11.93
CA PHE A 75 -15.08 21.63 -11.18
C PHE A 75 -14.10 22.41 -12.07
N PRO A 76 -14.20 23.78 -12.13
CA PRO A 76 -13.46 24.58 -13.11
C PRO A 76 -11.99 24.82 -12.76
N LEU A 77 -11.47 24.18 -11.73
CA LEU A 77 -10.07 24.28 -11.31
C LEU A 77 -9.43 22.89 -11.25
N PRO A 78 -8.11 22.79 -11.48
CA PRO A 78 -7.38 21.54 -11.34
C PRO A 78 -7.45 21.01 -9.90
N VAL A 79 -7.96 19.79 -9.74
CA VAL A 79 -8.10 19.13 -8.44
C VAL A 79 -7.53 17.72 -8.51
N TRP A 80 -6.88 17.28 -7.43
CA TRP A 80 -6.36 15.92 -7.29
C TRP A 80 -6.56 15.35 -5.91
N GLN A 81 -6.48 14.02 -5.83
CA GLN A 81 -6.51 13.24 -4.61
C GLN A 81 -5.36 12.25 -4.60
N LYS A 82 -4.65 12.16 -3.49
CA LYS A 82 -3.62 11.16 -3.23
C LYS A 82 -3.94 10.38 -1.97
N VAL A 83 -3.46 9.13 -1.91
CA VAL A 83 -3.46 8.33 -0.69
C VAL A 83 -2.04 8.16 -0.17
N LYS A 84 -1.86 8.27 1.13
CA LYS A 84 -0.59 7.98 1.79
C LYS A 84 -0.40 6.47 1.90
N ARG A 85 0.73 5.97 1.39
CA ARG A 85 1.17 4.56 1.48
C ARG A 85 2.60 4.52 2.01
N GLY A 86 2.75 4.24 3.30
CA GLY A 86 4.03 4.41 3.98
C GLY A 86 4.52 5.85 3.85
N ASN A 87 5.68 6.04 3.24
CA ASN A 87 6.27 7.35 2.99
C ASN A 87 5.95 7.93 1.61
N LYS A 88 5.04 7.32 0.85
CA LYS A 88 4.68 7.79 -0.50
C LYS A 88 3.25 8.33 -0.52
N PHE A 89 3.02 9.35 -1.36
CA PHE A 89 1.70 9.86 -1.71
C PHE A 89 1.38 9.46 -3.13
N VAL A 90 0.41 8.57 -3.29
CA VAL A 90 0.08 7.91 -4.55
C VAL A 90 -1.19 8.51 -5.10
N MET A 91 -1.13 8.95 -6.36
CA MET A 91 -2.26 9.57 -7.05
C MET A 91 -3.41 8.59 -7.19
N GLN A 92 -4.61 9.03 -6.82
CA GLN A 92 -5.85 8.25 -6.93
C GLN A 92 -6.88 8.88 -7.86
N TYR A 93 -6.84 10.18 -7.99
CA TYR A 93 -7.77 10.92 -8.83
C TYR A 93 -7.18 12.26 -9.26
N ILE A 94 -7.50 12.63 -10.48
CA ILE A 94 -7.38 13.98 -11.03
C ILE A 94 -8.66 14.30 -11.80
N ASN A 95 -9.11 15.56 -11.81
CA ASN A 95 -10.24 15.96 -12.61
C ASN A 95 -9.84 16.34 -14.06
N PRO A 96 -10.80 16.49 -15.00
CA PRO A 96 -10.49 16.90 -16.37
C PRO A 96 -9.70 18.21 -16.47
N GLU A 97 -9.97 19.18 -15.60
CA GLU A 97 -9.24 20.44 -15.61
C GLU A 97 -7.76 20.27 -15.23
N TYR A 98 -7.44 19.31 -14.36
CA TYR A 98 -6.06 18.93 -14.08
C TYR A 98 -5.38 18.35 -15.34
N VAL A 99 -6.08 17.55 -16.13
CA VAL A 99 -5.57 17.03 -17.42
C VAL A 99 -5.35 18.16 -18.41
N ASN A 100 -6.27 19.11 -18.52
CA ASN A 100 -6.14 20.26 -19.41
C ASN A 100 -4.88 21.08 -19.13
N GLN A 101 -4.55 21.27 -17.85
CA GLN A 101 -3.41 22.10 -17.44
C GLN A 101 -2.07 21.32 -17.42
N PHE A 102 -2.07 20.09 -16.96
CA PHE A 102 -0.87 19.33 -16.63
C PHE A 102 -0.69 18.05 -17.47
N GLY A 103 -1.65 17.73 -18.33
CA GLY A 103 -1.70 16.47 -19.09
C GLY A 103 -0.46 16.18 -19.92
N HIS A 104 0.25 17.21 -20.38
CA HIS A 104 1.49 17.08 -21.15
C HIS A 104 2.59 16.31 -20.37
N THR A 105 2.55 16.28 -19.03
CA THR A 105 3.50 15.52 -18.21
C THR A 105 3.21 14.03 -18.16
N PHE A 106 2.01 13.59 -18.60
CA PHE A 106 1.54 12.20 -18.54
C PHE A 106 0.68 11.77 -19.75
N ASN A 107 1.03 12.26 -20.94
CA ASN A 107 0.40 11.91 -22.23
C ASN A 107 -1.12 12.22 -22.32
N ASN A 108 -1.62 13.19 -21.55
CA ASN A 108 -3.03 13.59 -21.50
C ASN A 108 -4.01 12.44 -21.15
N ASP A 109 -3.53 11.40 -20.50
CA ASP A 109 -4.34 10.28 -20.06
C ASP A 109 -4.58 10.34 -18.54
N GLN A 110 -5.81 10.68 -18.16
CA GLN A 110 -6.25 10.79 -16.77
C GLN A 110 -5.93 9.54 -15.95
N TYR A 111 -6.01 8.36 -16.54
CA TYR A 111 -5.80 7.10 -15.85
C TYR A 111 -4.33 6.72 -15.71
N SER A 112 -3.47 7.27 -16.56
CA SER A 112 -2.04 6.97 -16.55
C SER A 112 -1.31 7.44 -15.28
N VAL A 113 -1.89 8.38 -14.54
CA VAL A 113 -1.32 8.92 -13.28
C VAL A 113 -1.70 8.08 -12.06
N ILE A 114 -2.75 7.26 -12.16
CA ILE A 114 -3.24 6.46 -11.03
C ILE A 114 -2.16 5.48 -10.59
N GLY A 115 -1.85 5.48 -9.31
CA GLY A 115 -0.79 4.65 -8.73
C GLY A 115 0.61 5.27 -8.77
N LYS A 116 0.81 6.40 -9.47
CA LYS A 116 2.07 7.13 -9.52
C LYS A 116 2.21 8.12 -8.36
N ASN A 117 3.44 8.43 -8.00
CA ASN A 117 3.78 9.46 -7.02
C ASN A 117 4.37 10.71 -7.72
N ASN A 118 4.68 11.75 -6.96
CA ASN A 118 5.21 13.01 -7.53
C ASN A 118 6.48 12.80 -8.35
N PHE A 119 7.39 11.92 -7.90
CA PHE A 119 8.68 11.68 -8.57
C PHE A 119 8.56 10.88 -9.88
N ASP A 120 7.42 10.20 -10.08
CA ASP A 120 7.12 9.50 -11.32
C ASP A 120 6.55 10.44 -12.41
N LEU A 121 6.07 11.64 -12.00
CA LEU A 121 5.31 12.55 -12.84
C LEU A 121 6.05 13.87 -13.13
N PHE A 122 6.91 14.33 -12.21
CA PHE A 122 7.51 15.67 -12.28
C PHE A 122 9.03 15.62 -12.12
N PRO A 123 9.77 16.63 -12.62
CA PRO A 123 11.19 16.76 -12.39
C PRO A 123 11.55 16.72 -10.90
N PRO A 124 12.69 16.13 -10.50
CA PRO A 124 13.01 15.83 -9.10
C PRO A 124 12.90 17.03 -8.14
N LYS A 125 13.34 18.22 -8.56
CA LYS A 125 13.25 19.44 -7.72
C LYS A 125 11.80 19.85 -7.43
N ILE A 126 10.95 19.81 -8.44
CA ILE A 126 9.52 20.14 -8.33
C ILE A 126 8.81 19.04 -7.51
N ALA A 127 9.07 17.77 -7.83
CA ALA A 127 8.51 16.63 -7.12
C ALA A 127 8.81 16.65 -5.62
N GLN A 128 10.03 17.10 -5.25
CA GLN A 128 10.45 17.21 -3.86
C GLN A 128 9.61 18.25 -3.08
N VAL A 129 9.39 19.43 -3.65
CA VAL A 129 8.55 20.46 -3.04
C VAL A 129 7.11 19.97 -2.85
N PHE A 130 6.56 19.33 -3.90
CA PHE A 130 5.21 18.76 -3.82
C PHE A 130 5.10 17.70 -2.73
N TYR A 131 6.12 16.86 -2.58
CA TYR A 131 6.20 15.82 -1.57
C TYR A 131 6.30 16.40 -0.14
N GLU A 132 7.13 17.41 0.07
CA GLU A 132 7.27 18.09 1.37
C GLU A 132 5.96 18.73 1.81
N ASN A 133 5.25 19.39 0.88
CA ASN A 133 3.93 19.96 1.14
C ASN A 133 2.89 18.87 1.47
N ASP A 134 2.91 17.74 0.76
CA ASP A 134 2.02 16.59 1.04
C ASP A 134 2.32 16.01 2.43
N ILE A 135 3.60 15.92 2.84
CA ILE A 135 4.02 15.51 4.19
C ILE A 135 3.48 16.50 5.23
N ALA A 136 3.72 17.79 5.04
CA ALA A 136 3.31 18.83 5.99
C ALA A 136 1.81 18.72 6.30
N VAL A 137 0.98 18.67 5.27
CA VAL A 137 -0.49 18.50 5.41
C VAL A 137 -0.84 17.18 6.08
N SER A 138 -0.18 16.08 5.69
CA SER A 138 -0.47 14.75 6.23
C SER A 138 -0.19 14.61 7.72
N ILE A 139 0.78 15.36 8.24
CA ILE A 139 1.20 15.33 9.66
C ILE A 139 0.40 16.33 10.48
N THR A 140 0.38 17.59 10.05
CA THR A 140 -0.23 18.68 10.82
C THR A 140 -1.75 18.61 10.83
N GLY A 141 -2.37 18.19 9.72
CA GLY A 141 -3.81 18.22 9.50
C GLY A 141 -4.37 19.59 9.20
N ASN A 142 -3.55 20.61 9.18
CA ASN A 142 -3.93 21.93 8.78
C ASN A 142 -3.93 22.05 7.26
N ASP A 143 -4.83 22.88 6.74
CA ASP A 143 -4.79 23.26 5.34
C ASP A 143 -3.50 24.04 5.06
N LEU A 144 -2.90 23.82 3.90
CA LEU A 144 -1.67 24.45 3.45
C LEU A 144 -1.96 25.27 2.19
N GLU A 145 -1.86 26.58 2.26
CA GLU A 145 -1.77 27.42 1.08
C GLU A 145 -0.30 27.71 0.75
N THR A 146 0.09 27.49 -0.48
CA THR A 146 1.48 27.59 -0.92
C THR A 146 1.59 28.01 -2.38
N ILE A 147 2.77 28.50 -2.76
CA ILE A 147 3.14 28.72 -4.15
C ILE A 147 4.09 27.63 -4.57
N GLU A 148 3.72 26.87 -5.60
CA GLU A 148 4.49 25.78 -6.16
C GLU A 148 4.96 26.13 -7.58
N ASP A 149 6.21 25.77 -7.90
CA ASP A 149 6.75 25.92 -9.24
C ASP A 149 6.29 24.80 -10.15
N PHE A 150 6.02 25.10 -11.42
CA PHE A 150 5.61 24.14 -12.43
C PHE A 150 6.19 24.54 -13.79
N ILE A 151 6.51 23.56 -14.62
CA ILE A 151 6.96 23.77 -16.01
C ILE A 151 5.78 23.48 -16.94
N ASP A 152 5.37 24.47 -17.70
CA ASP A 152 4.29 24.33 -18.67
C ASP A 152 4.70 23.51 -19.90
N LYS A 153 3.73 23.28 -20.81
CA LYS A 153 3.96 22.52 -22.05
C LYS A 153 4.99 23.15 -23.00
N ASP A 154 5.23 24.44 -22.86
CA ASP A 154 6.16 25.21 -23.69
C ASP A 154 7.55 25.32 -23.02
N GLY A 155 7.73 24.71 -21.84
CA GLY A 155 8.97 24.70 -21.07
C GLY A 155 9.17 25.91 -20.16
N ASN A 156 8.17 26.78 -20.02
CA ASN A 156 8.29 27.98 -19.20
C ASN A 156 7.96 27.67 -17.73
N LEU A 157 8.68 28.33 -16.82
CA LEU A 157 8.41 28.25 -15.40
C LEU A 157 7.17 29.07 -15.05
N GLN A 158 6.19 28.44 -14.47
CA GLN A 158 4.96 29.03 -13.96
C GLN A 158 4.92 28.89 -12.42
N LYS A 159 4.16 29.75 -11.76
CA LYS A 159 3.87 29.61 -10.34
C LYS A 159 2.39 29.29 -10.14
N LEU A 160 2.15 28.28 -9.30
CA LEU A 160 0.81 27.79 -8.96
C LEU A 160 0.49 28.23 -7.53
N GLU A 161 -0.60 28.96 -7.33
CA GLU A 161 -1.18 29.14 -6.01
C GLU A 161 -2.04 27.92 -5.70
N VAL A 162 -1.62 27.14 -4.71
CA VAL A 162 -2.18 25.81 -4.40
C VAL A 162 -2.71 25.81 -2.97
N ILE A 163 -3.86 25.19 -2.77
CA ILE A 163 -4.34 24.78 -1.45
C ILE A 163 -4.33 23.28 -1.34
N LYS A 164 -3.82 22.75 -0.22
CA LYS A 164 -3.83 21.31 0.10
C LYS A 164 -4.48 21.09 1.46
N TRP A 165 -5.22 20.00 1.57
CA TRP A 165 -5.85 19.56 2.83
C TRP A 165 -5.87 18.06 2.95
N ARG A 166 -6.14 17.52 4.15
CA ARG A 166 -6.25 16.08 4.37
C ARG A 166 -7.61 15.64 4.88
N SER A 167 -7.91 14.37 4.67
CA SER A 167 -8.97 13.65 5.36
C SER A 167 -8.43 12.30 5.85
N ILE A 168 -8.73 11.94 7.08
CA ILE A 168 -8.45 10.59 7.61
C ILE A 168 -9.76 9.83 7.53
N LYS A 169 -9.73 8.65 6.93
CA LYS A 169 -10.89 7.77 6.79
C LYS A 169 -10.98 6.77 7.95
N ASP A 170 -12.12 6.15 8.13
CA ASP A 170 -12.42 5.22 9.22
C ASP A 170 -11.42 4.04 9.30
N ASN A 171 -10.82 3.67 8.18
CA ASN A 171 -9.77 2.65 8.08
C ASN A 171 -8.34 3.18 8.30
N ASN A 172 -8.20 4.39 8.85
CA ASN A 172 -6.94 5.12 9.05
C ASN A 172 -6.17 5.47 7.76
N ASP A 173 -6.76 5.35 6.57
CA ASP A 173 -6.14 5.86 5.37
C ASP A 173 -6.11 7.40 5.38
N THR A 174 -4.94 7.97 5.21
CA THR A 174 -4.76 9.41 5.04
C THR A 174 -4.87 9.76 3.56
N LEU A 175 -5.87 10.57 3.22
CA LEU A 175 -6.04 11.15 1.89
C LEU A 175 -5.55 12.59 1.91
N VAL A 176 -4.74 12.96 0.93
CA VAL A 176 -4.30 14.33 0.68
C VAL A 176 -4.95 14.80 -0.61
N TYR A 177 -5.61 15.92 -0.50
CA TYR A 177 -6.24 16.62 -1.62
C TYR A 177 -5.45 17.86 -1.96
N GLY A 178 -5.59 18.31 -3.18
CA GLY A 178 -5.07 19.61 -3.57
C GLY A 178 -5.87 20.22 -4.70
N MET A 179 -5.78 21.52 -4.80
CA MET A 179 -6.43 22.33 -5.83
C MET A 179 -5.52 23.49 -6.22
N VAL A 180 -5.42 23.75 -7.50
CA VAL A 180 -4.79 24.99 -8.00
C VAL A 180 -5.82 26.09 -8.01
N LYS A 181 -5.63 27.12 -7.19
CA LYS A 181 -6.49 28.30 -7.12
C LYS A 181 -6.23 29.27 -8.28
N LYS A 182 -4.94 29.39 -8.65
CA LYS A 182 -4.50 30.35 -9.68
C LYS A 182 -3.16 29.92 -10.30
N ILE A 183 -3.01 30.17 -11.59
CA ILE A 183 -1.73 30.09 -12.29
C ILE A 183 -1.20 31.52 -12.45
N ILE A 184 0.01 31.77 -11.96
CA ILE A 184 0.68 33.06 -12.02
C ILE A 184 1.73 32.98 -13.10
N THR A 185 1.43 33.52 -14.27
CA THR A 185 2.39 33.63 -15.36
C THR A 185 3.42 34.68 -15.02
N LEU A 186 4.69 34.30 -14.95
CA LEU A 186 5.78 35.25 -14.82
C LEU A 186 5.92 35.92 -16.20
N LYS A 187 5.48 37.18 -16.30
CA LYS A 187 5.82 37.97 -17.49
C LYS A 187 7.30 38.29 -17.41
N GLU A 188 8.04 37.93 -18.46
CA GLU A 188 9.39 38.42 -18.69
C GLU A 188 9.41 39.95 -18.81
#